data_39e83e42a51f2e7dbea38abbe308845a
#
_entry.id   39e83e42a51f2e7dbea38abbe308845a
#
_cell.length_a   1.000
_cell.length_b   1.000
_cell.length_c   1.000
_cell.angle_alpha   90.00
_cell.angle_beta   90.00
_cell.angle_gamma   90.00
#
_symmetry.space_group_name_H-M   'P 1'
#
loop_
_entity.id
_entity.type
_entity.pdbx_description
1 polymer ?
#
loop_
_entity_poly.entity_id
_entity_poly.type
_entity_poly.pdbx_seq_one_letter_code
_entity_poly.pdbx_strand_id
1 'polypeptide(L)'
;MKRLLLLAGEESGAIYARRIAARAKELFPGVEVRGYGEYGFTTADLAVFGFWEVLKRIFFFLRVRRTMERAIDEWRPDAVCTVDYPGMNLRLAAYAKSKGIRAVHVVCPQVWAWHRGRIPKIEASLDALCCFFPFEPSFFRAGFAHFVGHPLAEEFAAGDARRGERAGDPRLVALLPGSRLGEIRGILPTLLEAVRGLDCRCVIPAANAQARAEIEREVERWRGAGAGCPPVDVRVGGAREAFAEAACAAVASGTATLEAAFAHCPTVLVYRVGRILAFFARRLIKIKHVGLANIVWECCHSGDDPSGGASDPLGGYPMLELLQEDMTVKNVRKSIENFISDDKLRLIASSRLAEATDLMRTDGDSISKIVRFLV
;
A
#
# COMPACT_ATOMS: atom_id res chain seq x y z
N MET A 1 15.81 24.73 10.29
CA MET A 1 14.45 24.80 9.74
C MET A 1 13.48 25.31 10.80
N LYS A 2 12.69 26.35 10.48
CA LYS A 2 11.69 26.96 11.40
C LYS A 2 10.25 26.73 10.94
N ARG A 3 10.01 26.61 9.64
CA ARG A 3 8.69 26.49 9.03
C ARG A 3 8.68 25.34 8.01
N LEU A 4 7.82 24.36 8.23
CA LEU A 4 7.63 23.20 7.34
C LEU A 4 6.19 23.16 6.83
N LEU A 5 5.98 23.26 5.53
CA LEU A 5 4.69 22.97 4.91
C LEU A 5 4.66 21.49 4.51
N LEU A 6 3.78 20.71 5.14
CA LEU A 6 3.70 19.26 4.99
C LEU A 6 2.33 18.85 4.40
N LEU A 7 2.31 18.38 3.17
CA LEU A 7 1.10 18.17 2.38
C LEU A 7 0.87 16.69 2.06
N ALA A 8 -0.19 16.11 2.62
CA ALA A 8 -0.66 14.76 2.32
C ALA A 8 -2.12 14.81 1.86
N GLY A 9 -2.40 14.34 0.65
CA GLY A 9 -3.74 14.41 0.04
C GLY A 9 -4.60 13.16 0.25
N GLU A 10 -4.04 12.09 0.80
CA GLU A 10 -4.72 10.80 1.06
C GLU A 10 -4.45 10.33 2.48
N GLU A 11 -5.33 9.49 3.03
CA GLU A 11 -5.21 9.03 4.42
C GLU A 11 -3.93 8.21 4.67
N SER A 12 -3.53 7.37 3.71
CA SER A 12 -2.26 6.63 3.77
C SER A 12 -1.05 7.58 3.86
N GLY A 13 -1.04 8.63 3.04
CA GLY A 13 -0.02 9.67 3.08
C GLY A 13 -0.04 10.48 4.38
N ALA A 14 -1.23 10.72 4.97
CA ALA A 14 -1.38 11.45 6.22
C ALA A 14 -0.76 10.71 7.41
N ILE A 15 -0.75 9.37 7.40
CA ILE A 15 -0.06 8.58 8.44
C ILE A 15 1.44 8.91 8.43
N TYR A 16 2.08 8.87 7.26
CA TYR A 16 3.50 9.22 7.11
C TYR A 16 3.77 10.69 7.43
N ALA A 17 2.87 11.59 7.00
CA ALA A 17 2.99 13.02 7.29
C ALA A 17 2.98 13.29 8.80
N ARG A 18 2.10 12.66 9.59
CA ARG A 18 2.10 12.78 11.06
C ARG A 18 3.43 12.33 11.68
N ARG A 19 4.02 11.21 11.20
CA ARG A 19 5.32 10.72 11.67
C ARG A 19 6.46 11.67 11.30
N ILE A 20 6.46 12.21 10.07
CA ILE A 20 7.44 13.21 9.61
C ILE A 20 7.33 14.48 10.46
N ALA A 21 6.10 14.97 10.73
CA ALA A 21 5.89 16.14 11.57
C ALA A 21 6.39 15.93 13.00
N ALA A 22 6.10 14.80 13.62
CA ALA A 22 6.58 14.44 14.95
C ALA A 22 8.11 14.43 15.00
N ARG A 23 8.74 13.74 14.04
CA ARG A 23 10.20 13.64 13.97
C ARG A 23 10.89 14.96 13.65
N ALA A 24 10.27 15.81 12.83
CA ALA A 24 10.76 17.15 12.55
C ALA A 24 10.76 18.02 13.81
N LYS A 25 9.71 17.93 14.64
CA LYS A 25 9.63 18.65 15.93
C LYS A 25 10.69 18.19 16.94
N GLU A 26 11.03 16.91 16.95
CA GLU A 26 12.11 16.38 17.79
C GLU A 26 13.49 16.88 17.34
N LEU A 27 13.77 16.85 16.03
CA LEU A 27 15.07 17.24 15.48
C LEU A 27 15.26 18.76 15.39
N PHE A 28 14.16 19.52 15.26
CA PHE A 28 14.17 20.99 15.16
C PHE A 28 13.20 21.59 16.18
N PRO A 29 13.62 21.74 17.44
CA PRO A 29 12.78 22.34 18.48
C PRO A 29 12.26 23.72 18.06
N GLY A 30 10.93 23.90 18.15
CA GLY A 30 10.27 25.14 17.75
C GLY A 30 9.90 25.22 16.26
N VAL A 31 10.08 24.14 15.47
CA VAL A 31 9.59 24.11 14.08
C VAL A 31 8.05 24.20 14.06
N GLU A 32 7.54 25.18 13.30
CA GLU A 32 6.12 25.29 12.97
C GLU A 32 5.81 24.42 11.76
N VAL A 33 4.84 23.49 11.91
CA VAL A 33 4.39 22.59 10.82
C VAL A 33 2.96 22.95 10.47
N ARG A 34 2.70 23.22 9.19
CA ARG A 34 1.34 23.41 8.64
C ARG A 34 1.09 22.41 7.52
N GLY A 35 -0.18 22.05 7.32
CA GLY A 35 -0.63 21.18 6.24
C GLY A 35 -1.90 21.69 5.59
N TYR A 36 -2.62 20.85 4.87
CA TYR A 36 -3.90 21.22 4.26
C TYR A 36 -4.96 21.62 5.30
N GLY A 37 -4.93 21.02 6.49
CA GLY A 37 -5.91 21.25 7.57
C GLY A 37 -5.95 22.70 8.06
N GLU A 38 -4.79 23.35 8.22
CA GLU A 38 -4.68 24.74 8.64
C GLU A 38 -5.27 25.72 7.62
N TYR A 39 -5.51 25.25 6.39
CA TYR A 39 -6.13 26.03 5.30
C TYR A 39 -7.56 25.55 4.97
N GLY A 40 -8.15 24.72 5.85
CA GLY A 40 -9.56 24.30 5.77
C GLY A 40 -9.82 23.16 4.79
N PHE A 41 -8.82 22.32 4.47
CA PHE A 41 -8.97 21.14 3.61
C PHE A 41 -8.62 19.87 4.37
N THR A 42 -9.54 18.90 4.36
CA THR A 42 -9.30 17.57 4.96
C THR A 42 -8.84 16.56 3.91
N THR A 43 -8.23 15.45 4.34
CA THR A 43 -7.92 14.33 3.45
C THR A 43 -9.18 13.76 2.79
N ALA A 44 -10.32 13.76 3.49
CA ALA A 44 -11.61 13.35 2.95
C ALA A 44 -12.09 14.27 1.80
N ASP A 45 -11.84 15.58 1.88
CA ASP A 45 -12.16 16.52 0.82
C ASP A 45 -11.31 16.30 -0.43
N LEU A 46 -10.05 15.89 -0.25
CA LEU A 46 -9.07 15.67 -1.30
C LEU A 46 -9.18 14.28 -1.93
N ALA A 47 -9.67 13.29 -1.18
CA ALA A 47 -9.85 11.92 -1.64
C ALA A 47 -10.96 11.82 -2.69
N VAL A 48 -10.58 11.86 -3.97
CA VAL A 48 -11.50 11.71 -5.11
C VAL A 48 -11.00 10.61 -6.03
N PHE A 49 -11.86 9.63 -6.28
CA PHE A 49 -11.55 8.49 -7.12
C PHE A 49 -12.33 8.55 -8.44
N GLY A 50 -11.57 8.47 -9.54
CA GLY A 50 -12.14 8.40 -10.88
C GLY A 50 -12.15 9.74 -11.63
N PHE A 51 -11.93 9.63 -12.95
CA PHE A 51 -11.82 10.77 -13.87
C PHE A 51 -13.04 11.73 -13.83
N TRP A 52 -14.25 11.17 -13.78
CA TRP A 52 -15.48 11.96 -13.79
C TRP A 52 -15.71 12.75 -12.51
N GLU A 53 -15.32 12.21 -11.36
CA GLU A 53 -15.44 12.92 -10.09
C GLU A 53 -14.41 14.05 -9.98
N VAL A 54 -13.18 13.82 -10.46
CA VAL A 54 -12.17 14.89 -10.57
C VAL A 54 -12.65 16.01 -11.47
N LEU A 55 -13.27 15.69 -12.62
CA LEU A 55 -13.80 16.69 -13.54
C LEU A 55 -14.94 17.52 -12.91
N LYS A 56 -15.86 16.88 -12.18
CA LYS A 56 -16.94 17.58 -11.45
C LYS A 56 -16.41 18.52 -10.36
N ARG A 57 -15.27 18.20 -9.77
CA ARG A 57 -14.65 18.96 -8.69
C ARG A 57 -13.45 19.82 -9.11
N ILE A 58 -13.29 20.06 -10.41
CA ILE A 58 -12.13 20.80 -10.94
C ILE A 58 -11.98 22.19 -10.34
N PHE A 59 -13.08 22.91 -10.13
CA PHE A 59 -13.06 24.25 -9.50
C PHE A 59 -12.63 24.17 -8.03
N PHE A 60 -13.01 23.10 -7.31
CA PHE A 60 -12.54 22.83 -5.94
C PHE A 60 -11.04 22.64 -5.94
N PHE A 61 -10.49 21.79 -6.81
CA PHE A 61 -9.04 21.56 -6.87
C PHE A 61 -8.26 22.80 -7.31
N LEU A 62 -8.81 23.62 -8.18
CA LEU A 62 -8.20 24.90 -8.53
C LEU A 62 -8.21 25.87 -7.34
N ARG A 63 -9.26 25.86 -6.52
CA ARG A 63 -9.32 26.64 -5.28
C ARG A 63 -8.26 26.15 -4.27
N VAL A 64 -8.18 24.83 -4.02
CA VAL A 64 -7.16 24.22 -3.16
C VAL A 64 -5.77 24.67 -3.61
N ARG A 65 -5.46 24.49 -4.89
CA ARG A 65 -4.17 24.87 -5.46
C ARG A 65 -3.85 26.36 -5.20
N ARG A 66 -4.76 27.29 -5.54
CA ARG A 66 -4.56 28.71 -5.36
C ARG A 66 -4.39 29.10 -3.89
N THR A 67 -5.15 28.47 -2.99
CA THR A 67 -5.01 28.70 -1.54
C THR A 67 -3.64 28.27 -1.05
N MET A 68 -3.16 27.10 -1.49
CA MET A 68 -1.83 26.61 -1.09
C MET A 68 -0.68 27.40 -1.72
N GLU A 69 -0.81 27.86 -2.97
CA GLU A 69 0.17 28.75 -3.59
C GLU A 69 0.28 30.08 -2.81
N ARG A 70 -0.84 30.68 -2.40
CA ARG A 70 -0.85 31.85 -1.52
C ARG A 70 -0.21 31.57 -0.16
N ALA A 71 -0.52 30.44 0.45
CA ALA A 71 0.08 30.02 1.70
C ALA A 71 1.61 29.91 1.61
N ILE A 72 2.13 29.42 0.49
CA ILE A 72 3.57 29.35 0.22
C ILE A 72 4.15 30.78 0.10
N ASP A 73 3.48 31.68 -0.60
CA ASP A 73 3.95 33.06 -0.79
C ASP A 73 3.93 33.89 0.51
N GLU A 74 2.87 33.77 1.31
CA GLU A 74 2.65 34.57 2.51
C GLU A 74 3.43 34.03 3.71
N TRP A 75 3.40 32.72 3.93
CA TRP A 75 4.04 32.10 5.09
C TRP A 75 5.54 31.83 4.89
N ARG A 76 5.99 31.71 3.64
CA ARG A 76 7.41 31.49 3.28
C ARG A 76 8.02 30.35 4.08
N PRO A 77 7.56 29.08 3.91
CA PRO A 77 8.17 27.94 4.58
C PRO A 77 9.63 27.77 4.16
N ASP A 78 10.48 27.23 5.04
CA ASP A 78 11.86 26.87 4.71
C ASP A 78 11.89 25.65 3.79
N ALA A 79 10.91 24.73 3.98
CA ALA A 79 10.75 23.57 3.13
C ALA A 79 9.27 23.21 2.90
N VAL A 80 8.99 22.66 1.73
CA VAL A 80 7.72 22.02 1.37
C VAL A 80 7.96 20.53 1.21
N CYS A 81 7.33 19.72 2.06
CA CYS A 81 7.33 18.28 1.99
C CYS A 81 5.95 17.81 1.52
N THR A 82 5.91 17.10 0.42
CA THR A 82 4.68 16.53 -0.11
C THR A 82 4.74 15.01 0.00
N VAL A 83 3.63 14.39 0.43
CA VAL A 83 3.55 12.94 0.65
C VAL A 83 2.47 12.36 -0.24
N ASP A 84 2.86 11.46 -1.13
CA ASP A 84 1.96 10.82 -2.10
C ASP A 84 1.12 11.83 -2.90
N TYR A 85 -0.04 11.43 -3.47
CA TYR A 85 -0.97 12.31 -4.17
C TYR A 85 -0.32 13.18 -5.29
N PRO A 86 0.42 12.54 -6.23
CA PRO A 86 1.33 13.25 -7.14
C PRO A 86 0.64 14.22 -8.09
N GLY A 87 -0.67 14.09 -8.31
CA GLY A 87 -1.43 14.97 -9.20
C GLY A 87 -1.44 16.44 -8.76
N MET A 88 -1.65 16.70 -7.49
CA MET A 88 -1.67 18.02 -6.87
C MET A 88 -0.30 18.35 -6.25
N ASN A 89 0.22 17.45 -5.46
CA ASN A 89 1.41 17.65 -4.63
C ASN A 89 2.65 18.04 -5.45
N LEU A 90 2.90 17.38 -6.61
CA LEU A 90 4.02 17.74 -7.48
C LEU A 90 3.89 19.15 -8.09
N ARG A 91 2.66 19.63 -8.31
CA ARG A 91 2.44 21.00 -8.80
C ARG A 91 2.75 22.04 -7.72
N LEU A 92 2.37 21.76 -6.48
CA LEU A 92 2.67 22.63 -5.33
C LEU A 92 4.17 22.61 -5.00
N ALA A 93 4.80 21.45 -5.07
CA ALA A 93 6.25 21.32 -4.91
C ALA A 93 7.02 22.12 -5.98
N ALA A 94 6.61 22.00 -7.27
CA ALA A 94 7.17 22.79 -8.35
C ALA A 94 7.00 24.30 -8.12
N TYR A 95 5.84 24.71 -7.62
CA TYR A 95 5.60 26.12 -7.28
C TYR A 95 6.53 26.61 -6.17
N ALA A 96 6.66 25.84 -5.08
CA ALA A 96 7.57 26.15 -3.97
C ALA A 96 9.03 26.27 -4.48
N LYS A 97 9.48 25.30 -5.28
CA LYS A 97 10.82 25.33 -5.88
C LYS A 97 11.05 26.56 -6.76
N SER A 98 10.04 26.98 -7.55
CA SER A 98 10.14 28.20 -8.35
C SER A 98 10.30 29.49 -7.53
N LYS A 99 9.96 29.44 -6.23
CA LYS A 99 10.15 30.54 -5.26
C LYS A 99 11.44 30.39 -4.45
N GLY A 100 12.31 29.44 -4.81
CA GLY A 100 13.55 29.16 -4.09
C GLY A 100 13.36 28.44 -2.76
N ILE A 101 12.19 27.85 -2.54
CA ILE A 101 11.85 27.07 -1.33
C ILE A 101 12.17 25.59 -1.63
N ARG A 102 12.85 24.93 -0.69
CA ARG A 102 13.21 23.52 -0.82
C ARG A 102 11.98 22.63 -0.94
N ALA A 103 11.93 21.81 -1.99
CA ALA A 103 10.81 20.96 -2.34
C ALA A 103 11.20 19.47 -2.31
N VAL A 104 10.63 18.71 -1.39
CA VAL A 104 10.86 17.26 -1.23
C VAL A 104 9.55 16.52 -1.41
N HIS A 105 9.58 15.41 -2.15
CA HIS A 105 8.44 14.53 -2.29
C HIS A 105 8.74 13.15 -1.71
N VAL A 106 7.79 12.62 -0.98
CA VAL A 106 7.86 11.30 -0.33
C VAL A 106 6.83 10.40 -0.98
N VAL A 107 7.17 9.16 -1.21
CA VAL A 107 6.48 8.14 -2.03
C VAL A 107 6.66 8.41 -3.52
N CYS A 108 7.47 7.60 -4.16
CA CYS A 108 7.75 7.72 -5.59
C CYS A 108 6.47 7.55 -6.41
N PRO A 109 6.15 8.50 -7.31
CA PRO A 109 5.09 8.26 -8.29
C PRO A 109 5.41 7.01 -9.12
N GLN A 110 4.42 6.16 -9.37
CA GLN A 110 4.59 4.86 -10.04
C GLN A 110 5.00 4.99 -11.53
N VAL A 111 6.07 5.75 -11.80
CA VAL A 111 6.61 5.94 -13.17
C VAL A 111 7.16 4.66 -13.78
N TRP A 112 7.53 3.71 -12.94
CA TRP A 112 7.99 2.38 -13.31
C TRP A 112 6.85 1.50 -13.87
N ALA A 113 5.62 1.70 -13.40
CA ALA A 113 4.44 0.97 -13.88
C ALA A 113 3.84 1.61 -15.14
N TRP A 114 3.82 2.93 -15.22
CA TRP A 114 3.20 3.68 -16.32
C TRP A 114 3.72 5.11 -16.40
N HIS A 115 3.66 5.72 -17.59
CA HIS A 115 4.03 7.13 -17.82
C HIS A 115 5.48 7.55 -17.47
N ARG A 116 6.48 6.76 -17.87
CA ARG A 116 7.91 7.12 -17.71
C ARG A 116 8.27 8.51 -18.27
N GLY A 117 7.54 9.02 -19.26
CA GLY A 117 7.73 10.37 -19.79
C GLY A 117 7.51 11.51 -18.79
N ARG A 118 6.99 11.22 -17.58
CA ARG A 118 6.86 12.23 -16.50
C ARG A 118 8.16 12.46 -15.73
N ILE A 119 9.15 11.59 -15.85
CA ILE A 119 10.41 11.65 -15.09
C ILE A 119 11.09 13.02 -15.19
N PRO A 120 11.35 13.60 -16.38
CA PRO A 120 12.02 14.92 -16.47
C PRO A 120 11.23 16.03 -15.75
N LYS A 121 9.90 15.97 -15.80
CA LYS A 121 9.06 16.94 -15.11
C LYS A 121 9.11 16.78 -13.59
N ILE A 122 9.17 15.56 -13.08
CA ILE A 122 9.32 15.28 -11.65
C ILE A 122 10.66 15.80 -11.16
N GLU A 123 11.76 15.51 -11.88
CA GLU A 123 13.10 15.99 -11.55
C GLU A 123 13.21 17.53 -11.56
N ALA A 124 12.54 18.19 -12.50
CA ALA A 124 12.49 19.65 -12.54
C ALA A 124 11.69 20.25 -11.36
N SER A 125 10.69 19.51 -10.84
CA SER A 125 9.74 19.97 -9.83
C SER A 125 10.24 19.86 -8.38
N LEU A 126 11.28 19.06 -8.12
CA LEU A 126 11.73 18.67 -6.78
C LEU A 126 13.24 18.89 -6.61
N ASP A 127 13.68 19.05 -5.38
CA ASP A 127 15.09 19.04 -4.99
C ASP A 127 15.52 17.62 -4.57
N ALA A 128 14.60 16.85 -3.98
CA ALA A 128 14.81 15.43 -3.66
C ALA A 128 13.51 14.64 -3.72
N LEU A 129 13.63 13.35 -4.07
CA LEU A 129 12.56 12.37 -4.06
C LEU A 129 12.93 11.25 -3.08
N CYS A 130 12.11 11.02 -2.04
CA CYS A 130 12.27 9.92 -1.09
C CYS A 130 11.45 8.72 -1.54
N CYS A 131 12.11 7.61 -1.84
CA CYS A 131 11.56 6.38 -2.37
C CYS A 131 11.45 5.31 -1.29
N PHE A 132 10.35 4.56 -1.27
CA PHE A 132 10.14 3.47 -0.32
C PHE A 132 10.59 2.11 -0.83
N PHE A 133 10.84 1.99 -2.14
CA PHE A 133 11.30 0.75 -2.75
C PHE A 133 12.71 0.91 -3.34
N PRO A 134 13.58 -0.13 -3.19
CA PRO A 134 14.99 -0.05 -3.54
C PRO A 134 15.25 0.15 -5.03
N PHE A 135 14.33 -0.31 -5.90
CA PHE A 135 14.47 -0.21 -7.35
C PHE A 135 14.08 1.17 -7.92
N GLU A 136 13.29 1.96 -7.18
CA GLU A 136 12.71 3.22 -7.68
C GLU A 136 13.76 4.28 -8.05
N PRO A 137 14.86 4.46 -7.30
CA PRO A 137 15.88 5.45 -7.64
C PRO A 137 16.52 5.25 -9.02
N SER A 138 16.59 4.00 -9.52
CA SER A 138 17.21 3.67 -10.80
C SER A 138 16.52 4.29 -12.02
N PHE A 139 15.28 4.77 -11.86
CA PHE A 139 14.53 5.45 -12.93
C PHE A 139 14.87 6.93 -13.08
N PHE A 140 15.59 7.51 -12.13
CA PHE A 140 15.89 8.94 -12.07
C PHE A 140 17.39 9.20 -12.22
N ARG A 141 17.75 10.46 -12.48
CA ARG A 141 19.15 10.87 -12.52
C ARG A 141 19.84 10.59 -11.17
N ALA A 142 21.13 10.29 -11.23
CA ALA A 142 21.92 10.02 -10.03
C ALA A 142 21.83 11.18 -9.01
N GLY A 143 21.68 10.84 -7.73
CA GLY A 143 21.62 11.80 -6.62
C GLY A 143 20.31 12.59 -6.49
N PHE A 144 19.26 12.23 -7.25
CA PHE A 144 17.95 12.90 -7.17
C PHE A 144 16.94 12.11 -6.33
N ALA A 145 16.81 10.82 -6.59
CA ALA A 145 15.90 9.93 -5.87
C ALA A 145 16.70 9.07 -4.88
N HIS A 146 16.18 8.94 -3.68
CA HIS A 146 16.87 8.30 -2.57
C HIS A 146 16.00 7.21 -1.95
N PHE A 147 16.49 6.00 -1.89
CA PHE A 147 15.84 4.93 -1.15
C PHE A 147 16.03 5.17 0.34
N VAL A 148 14.94 5.45 1.04
CA VAL A 148 14.94 5.76 2.48
C VAL A 148 14.50 4.58 3.35
N GLY A 149 14.07 3.47 2.76
CA GLY A 149 13.42 2.35 3.40
C GLY A 149 11.90 2.54 3.50
N HIS A 150 11.18 1.44 3.68
CA HIS A 150 9.73 1.49 3.83
C HIS A 150 9.35 1.65 5.30
N PRO A 151 8.54 2.67 5.70
CA PRO A 151 8.21 2.90 7.10
C PRO A 151 7.50 1.74 7.82
N LEU A 152 6.78 0.88 7.08
CA LEU A 152 6.20 -0.35 7.65
C LEU A 152 7.26 -1.32 8.17
N ALA A 153 8.47 -1.31 7.59
CA ALA A 153 9.56 -2.19 8.04
C ALA A 153 9.90 -1.98 9.52
N GLU A 154 9.83 -0.73 9.99
CA GLU A 154 10.08 -0.37 11.38
C GLU A 154 8.92 -0.79 12.30
N GLU A 155 7.70 -0.66 11.81
CA GLU A 155 6.50 -1.02 12.57
C GLU A 155 6.41 -2.53 12.83
N PHE A 156 6.90 -3.34 11.90
CA PHE A 156 6.94 -4.79 12.02
C PHE A 156 8.24 -5.31 12.65
N ALA A 157 9.32 -4.52 12.73
CA ALA A 157 10.59 -4.94 13.32
C ALA A 157 10.48 -5.32 14.81
N ALA A 158 9.61 -4.65 15.56
CA ALA A 158 9.36 -4.96 16.96
C ALA A 158 8.71 -6.34 17.19
N GLY A 159 8.11 -6.93 16.13
CA GLY A 159 7.51 -8.27 16.14
C GLY A 159 8.38 -9.38 15.53
N ASP A 160 9.55 -9.05 14.99
CA ASP A 160 10.45 -9.93 14.21
C ASP A 160 11.09 -11.10 15.00
N ALA A 161 10.87 -11.21 16.31
CA ALA A 161 11.39 -12.32 17.13
C ALA A 161 10.90 -13.72 16.67
N ARG A 162 10.03 -13.79 15.67
CA ARG A 162 9.46 -15.04 15.12
C ARG A 162 9.87 -15.31 13.66
N ARG A 163 11.03 -14.82 13.20
CA ARG A 163 11.57 -15.21 11.89
C ARG A 163 11.79 -16.72 11.85
N GLY A 164 11.01 -17.41 11.03
CA GLY A 164 11.16 -18.87 10.82
C GLY A 164 10.29 -19.78 11.70
N GLU A 165 9.71 -19.28 12.79
CA GLU A 165 8.79 -20.05 13.63
C GLU A 165 7.42 -19.38 13.66
N ARG A 166 6.65 -19.56 12.58
CA ARG A 166 5.29 -19.04 12.57
C ARG A 166 4.37 -19.95 13.37
N ALA A 167 4.09 -19.55 14.61
CA ALA A 167 3.13 -20.21 15.50
C ALA A 167 1.68 -19.74 15.27
N GLY A 168 1.32 -19.44 14.01
CA GLY A 168 -0.08 -19.15 13.64
C GLY A 168 -0.95 -20.39 13.77
N ASP A 169 -2.25 -20.20 14.03
CA ASP A 169 -3.21 -21.28 14.00
C ASP A 169 -3.28 -21.86 12.56
N PRO A 170 -2.90 -23.13 12.35
CA PRO A 170 -2.86 -23.74 11.03
C PRO A 170 -4.22 -23.78 10.31
N ARG A 171 -5.31 -23.56 11.05
CA ARG A 171 -6.67 -23.53 10.51
C ARG A 171 -7.28 -22.13 10.43
N LEU A 172 -6.57 -21.08 10.85
CA LEU A 172 -7.07 -19.72 10.76
C LEU A 172 -6.71 -19.11 9.41
N VAL A 173 -7.70 -18.58 8.70
CA VAL A 173 -7.57 -17.89 7.41
C VAL A 173 -8.00 -16.44 7.56
N ALA A 174 -7.14 -15.50 7.20
CA ALA A 174 -7.49 -14.09 7.16
C ALA A 174 -8.07 -13.72 5.78
N LEU A 175 -9.27 -13.11 5.76
CA LEU A 175 -9.94 -12.68 4.54
C LEU A 175 -10.03 -11.16 4.53
N LEU A 176 -9.34 -10.49 3.62
CA LEU A 176 -9.32 -9.03 3.51
C LEU A 176 -9.86 -8.58 2.15
N PRO A 177 -11.17 -8.35 2.04
CA PRO A 177 -11.83 -8.04 0.76
C PRO A 177 -11.60 -6.61 0.27
N GLY A 178 -10.86 -5.80 1.02
CA GLY A 178 -10.65 -4.37 0.77
C GLY A 178 -11.39 -3.47 1.77
N SER A 179 -11.13 -2.17 1.68
CA SER A 179 -11.69 -1.16 2.59
C SER A 179 -12.93 -0.45 2.05
N ARG A 180 -13.17 -0.50 0.74
CA ARG A 180 -14.27 0.18 0.06
C ARG A 180 -15.47 -0.75 -0.10
N LEU A 181 -16.68 -0.22 0.06
CA LEU A 181 -17.91 -1.03 -0.07
C LEU A 181 -18.02 -1.75 -1.42
N GLY A 182 -17.57 -1.12 -2.51
CA GLY A 182 -17.56 -1.74 -3.83
C GLY A 182 -16.59 -2.92 -3.94
N GLU A 183 -15.43 -2.85 -3.29
CA GLU A 183 -14.46 -3.93 -3.20
C GLU A 183 -15.03 -5.08 -2.37
N ILE A 184 -15.59 -4.78 -1.19
CA ILE A 184 -16.21 -5.77 -0.30
C ILE A 184 -17.29 -6.55 -1.06
N ARG A 185 -18.24 -5.87 -1.72
CA ARG A 185 -19.31 -6.50 -2.49
C ARG A 185 -18.80 -7.31 -3.68
N GLY A 186 -17.72 -6.88 -4.31
CA GLY A 186 -17.16 -7.54 -5.49
C GLY A 186 -16.24 -8.73 -5.19
N ILE A 187 -15.60 -8.75 -4.03
CA ILE A 187 -14.55 -9.71 -3.68
C ILE A 187 -15.00 -10.70 -2.60
N LEU A 188 -15.61 -10.21 -1.52
CA LEU A 188 -15.96 -11.03 -0.36
C LEU A 188 -16.83 -12.25 -0.67
N PRO A 189 -17.86 -12.19 -1.53
CA PRO A 189 -18.65 -13.38 -1.85
C PRO A 189 -17.81 -14.53 -2.43
N THR A 190 -16.80 -14.20 -3.26
CA THR A 190 -15.89 -15.21 -3.82
C THR A 190 -15.00 -15.81 -2.73
N LEU A 191 -14.49 -15.00 -1.79
CA LEU A 191 -13.66 -15.45 -0.68
C LEU A 191 -14.44 -16.36 0.28
N LEU A 192 -15.65 -15.97 0.65
CA LEU A 192 -16.52 -16.75 1.54
C LEU A 192 -16.89 -18.11 0.91
N GLU A 193 -17.22 -18.11 -0.38
CA GLU A 193 -17.56 -19.36 -1.05
C GLU A 193 -16.34 -20.27 -1.23
N ALA A 194 -15.14 -19.70 -1.36
CA ALA A 194 -13.89 -20.46 -1.45
C ALA A 194 -13.59 -21.23 -0.14
N VAL A 195 -13.97 -20.73 1.00
CA VAL A 195 -13.74 -21.40 2.30
C VAL A 195 -14.89 -22.31 2.73
N ARG A 196 -16.03 -22.31 2.02
CA ARG A 196 -17.18 -23.16 2.36
C ARG A 196 -16.78 -24.64 2.39
N GLY A 197 -17.05 -25.34 3.49
CA GLY A 197 -16.75 -26.75 3.70
C GLY A 197 -15.26 -27.07 3.95
N LEU A 198 -14.40 -26.06 4.09
CA LEU A 198 -13.04 -26.27 4.58
C LEU A 198 -13.05 -26.40 6.12
N ASP A 199 -12.16 -27.25 6.62
CA ASP A 199 -11.90 -27.35 8.07
C ASP A 199 -10.99 -26.19 8.51
N CYS A 200 -11.57 -24.99 8.60
CA CYS A 200 -10.88 -23.77 8.97
C CYS A 200 -11.76 -22.84 9.79
N ARG A 201 -11.16 -21.78 10.31
CA ARG A 201 -11.81 -20.59 10.87
C ARG A 201 -11.39 -19.38 10.08
N CYS A 202 -12.25 -18.37 9.98
CA CYS A 202 -11.94 -17.17 9.24
C CYS A 202 -11.95 -15.94 10.16
N VAL A 203 -11.03 -15.01 9.92
CA VAL A 203 -11.04 -13.67 10.51
C VAL A 203 -11.10 -12.63 9.40
N ILE A 204 -12.00 -11.64 9.56
CA ILE A 204 -12.19 -10.55 8.58
C ILE A 204 -11.97 -9.21 9.28
N PRO A 205 -10.79 -8.62 9.20
CA PRO A 205 -10.54 -7.26 9.68
C PRO A 205 -11.27 -6.24 8.80
N ALA A 206 -12.15 -5.47 9.40
CA ALA A 206 -12.88 -4.38 8.73
C ALA A 206 -12.15 -3.05 8.96
N ALA A 207 -11.99 -2.24 7.92
CA ALA A 207 -11.27 -0.97 8.01
C ALA A 207 -11.96 0.06 8.93
N ASN A 208 -13.30 -0.01 9.04
CA ASN A 208 -14.11 0.86 9.87
C ASN A 208 -15.50 0.24 10.13
N ALA A 209 -16.33 0.91 10.92
CA ALA A 209 -17.67 0.43 11.26
C ALA A 209 -18.60 0.24 10.05
N GLN A 210 -18.49 1.09 9.02
CA GLN A 210 -19.28 0.97 7.80
C GLN A 210 -18.89 -0.27 6.97
N ALA A 211 -17.59 -0.52 6.83
CA ALA A 211 -17.06 -1.73 6.21
C ALA A 211 -17.49 -2.98 6.99
N ARG A 212 -17.42 -2.93 8.33
CA ARG A 212 -17.88 -4.02 9.19
C ARG A 212 -19.34 -4.37 8.93
N ALA A 213 -20.23 -3.39 8.94
CA ALA A 213 -21.66 -3.62 8.70
C ALA A 213 -21.95 -4.23 7.32
N GLU A 214 -21.16 -3.87 6.30
CA GLU A 214 -21.29 -4.48 4.98
C GLU A 214 -20.77 -5.92 4.95
N ILE A 215 -19.63 -6.18 5.59
CA ILE A 215 -19.05 -7.51 5.70
C ILE A 215 -20.02 -8.45 6.45
N GLU A 216 -20.58 -8.02 7.58
CA GLU A 216 -21.55 -8.80 8.36
C GLU A 216 -22.79 -9.16 7.53
N ARG A 217 -23.31 -8.20 6.72
CA ARG A 217 -24.43 -8.47 5.81
C ARG A 217 -24.09 -9.52 4.74
N GLU A 218 -22.89 -9.47 4.17
CA GLU A 218 -22.45 -10.47 3.18
C GLU A 218 -22.25 -11.85 3.83
N VAL A 219 -21.70 -11.91 5.05
CA VAL A 219 -21.52 -13.14 5.80
C VAL A 219 -22.86 -13.77 6.16
N GLU A 220 -23.85 -12.98 6.60
CA GLU A 220 -25.21 -13.47 6.91
C GLU A 220 -25.91 -14.01 5.65
N ARG A 221 -25.83 -13.28 4.52
CA ARG A 221 -26.36 -13.73 3.24
C ARG A 221 -25.75 -15.06 2.82
N TRP A 222 -24.43 -15.19 2.94
CA TRP A 222 -23.70 -16.40 2.61
C TRP A 222 -24.07 -17.58 3.50
N ARG A 223 -24.25 -17.37 4.81
CA ARG A 223 -24.72 -18.40 5.75
C ARG A 223 -26.13 -18.87 5.42
N GLY A 224 -27.02 -17.96 5.06
CA GLY A 224 -28.40 -18.28 4.65
C GLY A 224 -28.51 -19.03 3.33
N ALA A 225 -27.47 -18.99 2.48
CA ALA A 225 -27.48 -19.65 1.18
C ALA A 225 -27.11 -21.15 1.21
N GLY A 226 -26.61 -21.70 2.35
CA GLY A 226 -26.27 -23.12 2.43
C GLY A 226 -25.47 -23.49 3.67
N ALA A 227 -25.29 -24.80 3.87
CA ALA A 227 -24.52 -25.38 4.97
C ALA A 227 -23.01 -25.36 4.71
N GLY A 228 -22.23 -25.79 5.69
CA GLY A 228 -20.76 -25.93 5.57
C GLY A 228 -20.00 -24.62 5.71
N CYS A 229 -20.59 -23.58 6.30
CA CYS A 229 -19.91 -22.32 6.57
C CYS A 229 -18.97 -22.47 7.78
N PRO A 230 -17.64 -22.27 7.62
CA PRO A 230 -16.74 -22.22 8.75
C PRO A 230 -17.05 -21.02 9.66
N PRO A 231 -16.60 -21.04 10.93
CA PRO A 231 -16.74 -19.90 11.84
C PRO A 231 -16.04 -18.67 11.24
N VAL A 232 -16.73 -17.52 11.26
CA VAL A 232 -16.20 -16.23 10.78
C VAL A 232 -16.29 -15.22 11.92
N ASP A 233 -15.17 -14.61 12.26
CA ASP A 233 -15.01 -13.50 13.20
C ASP A 233 -14.76 -12.21 12.45
N VAL A 234 -15.61 -11.19 12.65
CA VAL A 234 -15.49 -9.87 11.99
C VAL A 234 -15.06 -8.85 13.03
N ARG A 235 -13.88 -8.26 12.84
CA ARG A 235 -13.28 -7.29 13.78
C ARG A 235 -13.15 -5.92 13.13
N VAL A 236 -13.31 -4.82 13.87
CA VAL A 236 -12.92 -3.49 13.40
C VAL A 236 -11.45 -3.29 13.68
N GLY A 237 -10.64 -3.02 12.65
CA GLY A 237 -9.18 -3.01 12.75
C GLY A 237 -8.60 -4.41 12.92
N GLY A 238 -7.39 -4.51 13.46
CA GLY A 238 -6.76 -5.79 13.79
C GLY A 238 -6.22 -6.56 12.58
N ALA A 239 -5.92 -5.89 11.45
CA ALA A 239 -5.35 -6.56 10.28
C ALA A 239 -3.97 -7.16 10.57
N ARG A 240 -3.14 -6.44 11.34
CA ARG A 240 -1.80 -6.91 11.73
C ARG A 240 -1.87 -8.16 12.61
N GLU A 241 -2.75 -8.17 13.58
CA GLU A 241 -3.01 -9.32 14.45
C GLU A 241 -3.54 -10.50 13.65
N ALA A 242 -4.48 -10.25 12.74
CA ALA A 242 -5.01 -11.30 11.86
C ALA A 242 -3.91 -11.92 10.99
N PHE A 243 -2.99 -11.14 10.42
CA PHE A 243 -1.85 -11.66 9.69
C PHE A 243 -0.86 -12.41 10.57
N ALA A 244 -0.67 -12.01 11.82
CA ALA A 244 0.21 -12.71 12.75
C ALA A 244 -0.38 -14.05 13.22
N GLU A 245 -1.70 -14.12 13.37
CA GLU A 245 -2.42 -15.30 13.86
C GLU A 245 -2.74 -16.33 12.77
N ALA A 246 -3.02 -15.90 11.54
CA ALA A 246 -3.53 -16.76 10.48
C ALA A 246 -2.46 -17.63 9.81
N ALA A 247 -2.79 -18.84 9.41
CA ALA A 247 -1.95 -19.71 8.59
C ALA A 247 -1.68 -19.11 7.20
N CYS A 248 -2.70 -18.47 6.63
CA CYS A 248 -2.62 -17.77 5.36
C CYS A 248 -3.67 -16.67 5.27
N ALA A 249 -3.53 -15.82 4.26
CA ALA A 249 -4.47 -14.74 3.98
C ALA A 249 -4.90 -14.72 2.51
N ALA A 250 -6.16 -14.36 2.26
CA ALA A 250 -6.63 -13.94 0.94
C ALA A 250 -6.92 -12.43 1.01
N VAL A 251 -6.14 -11.63 0.27
CA VAL A 251 -6.07 -10.18 0.46
C VAL A 251 -6.33 -9.45 -0.85
N ALA A 252 -7.28 -8.52 -0.85
CA ALA A 252 -7.49 -7.61 -1.97
C ALA A 252 -6.27 -6.70 -2.18
N SER A 253 -5.96 -6.41 -3.45
CA SER A 253 -4.84 -5.53 -3.79
C SER A 253 -4.94 -4.18 -3.11
N GLY A 254 -3.87 -3.74 -2.46
CA GLY A 254 -3.78 -2.48 -1.72
C GLY A 254 -2.69 -2.53 -0.64
N THR A 255 -2.69 -1.57 0.27
CA THR A 255 -1.72 -1.47 1.37
C THR A 255 -1.68 -2.74 2.24
N ALA A 256 -2.84 -3.41 2.44
CA ALA A 256 -2.94 -4.63 3.23
C ALA A 256 -2.06 -5.79 2.69
N THR A 257 -1.80 -5.84 1.38
CA THR A 257 -0.89 -6.85 0.82
C THR A 257 0.55 -6.65 1.27
N LEU A 258 0.96 -5.40 1.46
CA LEU A 258 2.28 -5.08 1.97
C LEU A 258 2.37 -5.32 3.49
N GLU A 259 1.31 -5.03 4.24
CA GLU A 259 1.22 -5.39 5.66
C GLU A 259 1.30 -6.91 5.85
N ALA A 260 0.60 -7.70 5.02
CA ALA A 260 0.71 -9.15 5.00
C ALA A 260 2.14 -9.62 4.68
N ALA A 261 2.83 -8.93 3.75
CA ALA A 261 4.23 -9.23 3.43
C ALA A 261 5.14 -8.99 4.63
N PHE A 262 5.04 -7.84 5.30
CA PHE A 262 5.83 -7.53 6.49
C PHE A 262 5.50 -8.43 7.69
N ALA A 263 4.27 -8.94 7.77
CA ALA A 263 3.88 -9.98 8.73
C ALA A 263 4.35 -11.39 8.32
N HIS A 264 5.00 -11.54 7.17
CA HIS A 264 5.40 -12.79 6.54
C HIS A 264 4.25 -13.80 6.41
N CYS A 265 3.01 -13.30 6.23
CA CYS A 265 1.82 -14.11 6.11
C CYS A 265 1.70 -14.69 4.71
N PRO A 266 1.71 -16.03 4.50
CA PRO A 266 1.43 -16.64 3.21
C PRO A 266 0.16 -16.07 2.60
N THR A 267 0.27 -15.43 1.44
CA THR A 267 -0.81 -14.60 0.92
C THR A 267 -1.20 -14.97 -0.51
N VAL A 268 -2.52 -15.10 -0.72
CA VAL A 268 -3.14 -15.07 -2.04
C VAL A 268 -3.66 -13.66 -2.28
N LEU A 269 -3.01 -12.92 -3.16
CA LEU A 269 -3.49 -11.62 -3.59
C LEU A 269 -4.63 -11.82 -4.58
N VAL A 270 -5.77 -11.21 -4.31
CA VAL A 270 -6.96 -11.26 -5.16
C VAL A 270 -7.33 -9.86 -5.62
N TYR A 271 -7.71 -9.72 -6.90
CA TYR A 271 -8.16 -8.44 -7.40
C TYR A 271 -9.07 -8.55 -8.61
N ARG A 272 -10.17 -7.80 -8.56
CA ARG A 272 -11.11 -7.69 -9.68
C ARG A 272 -11.58 -6.26 -9.82
N VAL A 273 -11.42 -5.71 -11.02
CA VAL A 273 -11.99 -4.41 -11.41
C VAL A 273 -12.99 -4.58 -12.53
N GLY A 274 -13.83 -3.58 -12.75
CA GLY A 274 -14.79 -3.62 -13.85
C GLY A 274 -14.10 -3.88 -15.21
N ARG A 275 -14.77 -4.62 -16.09
CA ARG A 275 -14.20 -5.10 -17.38
C ARG A 275 -13.59 -3.99 -18.24
N ILE A 276 -14.23 -2.82 -18.28
CA ILE A 276 -13.74 -1.66 -19.04
C ILE A 276 -12.41 -1.16 -18.45
N LEU A 277 -12.34 -1.00 -17.13
CA LEU A 277 -11.12 -0.55 -16.48
C LEU A 277 -9.99 -1.58 -16.62
N ALA A 278 -10.30 -2.87 -16.52
CA ALA A 278 -9.35 -3.96 -16.74
C ALA A 278 -8.75 -3.92 -18.16
N PHE A 279 -9.57 -3.66 -19.17
CA PHE A 279 -9.12 -3.56 -20.56
C PHE A 279 -8.13 -2.41 -20.76
N PHE A 280 -8.39 -1.24 -20.21
CA PHE A 280 -7.46 -0.10 -20.28
C PHE A 280 -6.21 -0.32 -19.42
N ALA A 281 -6.36 -0.90 -18.22
CA ALA A 281 -5.23 -1.21 -17.35
C ALA A 281 -4.22 -2.14 -18.03
N ARG A 282 -4.66 -3.22 -18.69
CA ARG A 282 -3.79 -4.16 -19.43
C ARG A 282 -3.00 -3.50 -20.58
N ARG A 283 -3.51 -2.41 -21.16
CA ARG A 283 -2.81 -1.68 -22.25
C ARG A 283 -1.83 -0.62 -21.74
N LEU A 284 -2.10 -0.05 -20.58
CA LEU A 284 -1.34 1.08 -20.04
C LEU A 284 -0.29 0.63 -19.02
N ILE A 285 -0.57 -0.43 -18.28
CA ILE A 285 0.28 -0.93 -17.20
C ILE A 285 1.21 -2.02 -17.76
N LYS A 286 2.52 -1.78 -17.68
CA LYS A 286 3.57 -2.67 -18.22
C LYS A 286 4.23 -3.54 -17.15
N ILE A 287 3.54 -3.83 -16.06
CA ILE A 287 4.06 -4.67 -14.98
C ILE A 287 3.39 -6.05 -15.03
N LYS A 288 4.15 -7.10 -14.71
CA LYS A 288 3.64 -8.47 -14.62
C LYS A 288 2.84 -8.70 -13.35
N HIS A 289 3.23 -8.02 -12.25
CA HIS A 289 2.69 -8.21 -10.92
C HIS A 289 1.98 -6.97 -10.41
N VAL A 290 0.98 -7.17 -9.55
CA VAL A 290 0.23 -6.10 -8.87
C VAL A 290 0.65 -5.99 -7.41
N GLY A 291 1.07 -7.09 -6.81
CA GLY A 291 1.58 -7.13 -5.43
C GLY A 291 2.97 -6.49 -5.31
N LEU A 292 3.10 -5.50 -4.44
CA LEU A 292 4.36 -4.77 -4.26
C LEU A 292 5.51 -5.68 -3.84
N ALA A 293 5.25 -6.71 -3.02
CA ALA A 293 6.28 -7.69 -2.64
C ALA A 293 6.81 -8.45 -3.86
N ASN A 294 5.93 -8.87 -4.79
CA ASN A 294 6.34 -9.54 -6.04
C ASN A 294 7.10 -8.59 -6.96
N ILE A 295 6.70 -7.32 -7.03
CA ILE A 295 7.39 -6.30 -7.84
C ILE A 295 8.80 -6.05 -7.31
N VAL A 296 8.96 -5.87 -6.00
CA VAL A 296 10.28 -5.70 -5.37
C VAL A 296 11.14 -6.94 -5.62
N TRP A 297 10.57 -8.13 -5.42
CA TRP A 297 11.23 -9.40 -5.67
C TRP A 297 11.75 -9.49 -7.10
N GLU A 298 10.89 -9.29 -8.10
CA GLU A 298 11.27 -9.34 -9.53
C GLU A 298 12.35 -8.30 -9.87
N CYS A 299 12.22 -7.07 -9.40
CA CYS A 299 13.18 -6.01 -9.71
C CYS A 299 14.56 -6.21 -9.06
N CYS A 300 14.64 -6.87 -7.91
CA CYS A 300 15.89 -7.08 -7.19
C CYS A 300 16.56 -8.42 -7.53
N HIS A 301 15.82 -9.40 -8.07
CA HIS A 301 16.32 -10.70 -8.52
C HIS A 301 16.39 -10.81 -10.07
N SER A 302 16.46 -9.67 -10.78
CA SER A 302 16.56 -9.65 -12.25
C SER A 302 17.86 -10.32 -12.72
N GLY A 303 17.78 -11.56 -13.17
CA GLY A 303 18.92 -12.36 -13.64
C GLY A 303 18.84 -13.82 -13.24
N ASP A 304 18.21 -14.14 -12.13
CA ASP A 304 17.90 -15.51 -11.76
C ASP A 304 16.52 -15.88 -12.34
N ASP A 305 16.36 -17.08 -12.86
CA ASP A 305 15.04 -17.58 -13.27
C ASP A 305 14.18 -17.73 -11.99
N PRO A 306 13.23 -16.83 -11.70
CA PRO A 306 12.44 -16.90 -10.49
C PRO A 306 11.47 -18.10 -10.53
N SER A 307 11.31 -18.75 -11.67
CA SER A 307 10.51 -19.95 -11.79
C SER A 307 11.24 -21.10 -11.08
N GLY A 308 10.92 -21.33 -9.82
CA GLY A 308 11.41 -22.46 -9.02
C GLY A 308 11.06 -23.85 -9.57
N GLY A 309 11.11 -24.00 -10.91
CA GLY A 309 10.70 -25.17 -11.66
C GLY A 309 9.17 -25.26 -11.82
N ALA A 310 8.72 -26.05 -12.78
CA ALA A 310 7.29 -26.27 -13.10
C ALA A 310 6.44 -26.84 -11.95
N SER A 311 7.05 -27.15 -10.81
CA SER A 311 6.41 -27.72 -9.61
C SER A 311 6.20 -26.71 -8.45
N ASP A 312 6.67 -25.45 -8.57
CA ASP A 312 6.47 -24.46 -7.51
C ASP A 312 5.06 -23.86 -7.55
N PRO A 313 4.21 -24.10 -6.53
CA PRO A 313 2.84 -23.60 -6.51
C PRO A 313 2.74 -22.05 -6.47
N LEU A 314 3.82 -21.35 -6.12
CA LEU A 314 3.91 -19.90 -6.07
C LEU A 314 4.55 -19.29 -7.32
N GLY A 315 4.98 -20.14 -8.27
CA GLY A 315 5.60 -19.69 -9.52
C GLY A 315 6.91 -18.90 -9.33
N GLY A 316 7.63 -19.15 -8.22
CA GLY A 316 8.89 -18.45 -7.89
C GLY A 316 8.73 -17.14 -7.13
N TYR A 317 7.51 -16.69 -6.86
CA TYR A 317 7.24 -15.39 -6.24
C TYR A 317 6.85 -15.50 -4.76
N PRO A 318 6.95 -14.40 -3.97
CA PRO A 318 6.52 -14.33 -2.59
C PRO A 318 5.02 -14.53 -2.37
N MET A 319 4.19 -14.07 -3.32
CA MET A 319 2.73 -14.14 -3.24
C MET A 319 2.14 -14.73 -4.52
N LEU A 320 1.10 -15.53 -4.37
CA LEU A 320 0.26 -15.93 -5.50
C LEU A 320 -0.70 -14.80 -5.86
N GLU A 321 -0.82 -14.47 -7.14
CA GLU A 321 -1.75 -13.44 -7.63
C GLU A 321 -2.87 -14.07 -8.46
N LEU A 322 -4.11 -13.88 -8.03
CA LEU A 322 -5.32 -14.28 -8.74
C LEU A 322 -6.08 -13.02 -9.19
N LEU A 323 -5.84 -12.63 -10.45
CA LEU A 323 -6.34 -11.37 -10.99
C LEU A 323 -7.48 -11.62 -11.99
N GLN A 324 -8.48 -10.76 -11.96
CA GLN A 324 -9.59 -10.73 -12.93
C GLN A 324 -10.25 -12.10 -13.12
N GLU A 325 -10.00 -12.76 -14.25
CA GLU A 325 -10.55 -14.05 -14.64
C GLU A 325 -10.04 -15.20 -13.78
N ASP A 326 -8.82 -15.09 -13.23
CA ASP A 326 -8.21 -16.10 -12.36
C ASP A 326 -8.77 -16.05 -10.94
N MET A 327 -9.39 -14.93 -10.55
CA MET A 327 -10.07 -14.80 -9.26
C MET A 327 -11.40 -15.58 -9.28
N THR A 328 -11.33 -16.90 -9.29
CA THR A 328 -12.47 -17.82 -9.21
C THR A 328 -12.56 -18.46 -7.83
N VAL A 329 -13.75 -18.89 -7.42
CA VAL A 329 -13.95 -19.69 -6.19
C VAL A 329 -13.01 -20.88 -6.17
N LYS A 330 -12.90 -21.60 -7.31
CA LYS A 330 -12.04 -22.78 -7.44
C LYS A 330 -10.56 -22.47 -7.20
N ASN A 331 -10.04 -21.41 -7.80
CA ASN A 331 -8.62 -21.07 -7.70
C ASN A 331 -8.28 -20.54 -6.29
N VAL A 332 -9.11 -19.65 -5.73
CA VAL A 332 -8.95 -19.15 -4.36
C VAL A 332 -9.01 -20.30 -3.36
N ARG A 333 -10.01 -21.19 -3.49
CA ARG A 333 -10.14 -22.39 -2.66
C ARG A 333 -8.89 -23.25 -2.71
N LYS A 334 -8.44 -23.64 -3.90
CA LYS A 334 -7.24 -24.46 -4.08
C LYS A 334 -6.01 -23.83 -3.40
N SER A 335 -5.85 -22.52 -3.51
CA SER A 335 -4.71 -21.83 -2.91
C SER A 335 -4.79 -21.82 -1.37
N ILE A 336 -5.97 -21.59 -0.81
CA ILE A 336 -6.20 -21.66 0.65
C ILE A 336 -5.99 -23.10 1.16
N GLU A 337 -6.57 -24.10 0.49
CA GLU A 337 -6.38 -25.52 0.82
C GLU A 337 -4.91 -25.92 0.84
N ASN A 338 -4.14 -25.53 -0.18
CA ASN A 338 -2.71 -25.78 -0.25
C ASN A 338 -1.97 -25.18 0.97
N PHE A 339 -2.28 -23.93 1.34
CA PHE A 339 -1.66 -23.31 2.52
C PHE A 339 -2.10 -23.93 3.84
N ILE A 340 -3.35 -24.40 3.97
CA ILE A 340 -3.81 -25.05 5.21
C ILE A 340 -3.17 -26.44 5.37
N SER A 341 -3.02 -27.18 4.27
CA SER A 341 -2.59 -28.59 4.29
C SER A 341 -1.09 -28.80 4.18
N ASP A 342 -0.32 -27.83 3.69
CA ASP A 342 1.11 -27.96 3.40
C ASP A 342 1.96 -26.96 4.18
N ASP A 343 2.54 -27.44 5.30
CA ASP A 343 3.45 -26.66 6.15
C ASP A 343 4.71 -26.19 5.41
N LYS A 344 5.21 -27.01 4.47
CA LYS A 344 6.40 -26.65 3.70
C LYS A 344 6.11 -25.48 2.76
N LEU A 345 4.94 -25.51 2.11
CA LEU A 345 4.52 -24.40 1.26
C LEU A 345 4.36 -23.08 2.05
N ARG A 346 3.78 -23.16 3.26
CA ARG A 346 3.70 -21.99 4.15
C ARG A 346 5.07 -21.43 4.50
N LEU A 347 6.01 -22.33 4.84
CA LEU A 347 7.37 -21.94 5.18
C LEU A 347 8.08 -21.26 4.00
N ILE A 348 7.97 -21.83 2.79
CA ILE A 348 8.53 -21.25 1.56
C ILE A 348 7.95 -19.86 1.31
N ALA A 349 6.62 -19.71 1.39
CA ALA A 349 5.96 -18.42 1.19
C ALA A 349 6.43 -17.38 2.23
N SER A 350 6.44 -17.74 3.52
CA SER A 350 6.92 -16.86 4.59
C SER A 350 8.39 -16.46 4.41
N SER A 351 9.26 -17.38 4.00
CA SER A 351 10.68 -17.09 3.77
C SER A 351 10.87 -16.10 2.62
N ARG A 352 10.17 -16.30 1.48
CA ARG A 352 10.22 -15.36 0.35
C ARG A 352 9.66 -13.99 0.70
N LEU A 353 8.61 -13.93 1.52
CA LEU A 353 8.06 -12.67 2.02
C LEU A 353 9.05 -11.96 2.93
N ALA A 354 9.73 -12.70 3.82
CA ALA A 354 10.77 -12.14 4.69
C ALA A 354 11.91 -11.55 3.85
N GLU A 355 12.40 -12.28 2.86
CA GLU A 355 13.45 -11.82 1.95
C GLU A 355 13.00 -10.58 1.14
N ALA A 356 11.80 -10.59 0.57
CA ALA A 356 11.25 -9.43 -0.15
C ALA A 356 11.11 -8.20 0.74
N THR A 357 10.71 -8.37 1.99
CA THR A 357 10.57 -7.25 2.94
C THR A 357 11.91 -6.76 3.49
N ASP A 358 12.91 -7.63 3.60
CA ASP A 358 14.28 -7.23 3.95
C ASP A 358 14.88 -6.30 2.90
N LEU A 359 14.60 -6.51 1.62
CA LEU A 359 14.99 -5.59 0.55
C LEU A 359 14.39 -4.17 0.71
N MET A 360 13.29 -4.04 1.44
CA MET A 360 12.65 -2.75 1.72
C MET A 360 13.17 -2.08 3.00
N ARG A 361 14.13 -2.69 3.70
CA ARG A 361 14.76 -2.15 4.91
C ARG A 361 16.00 -1.35 4.55
N THR A 362 16.37 -0.42 5.44
CA THR A 362 17.63 0.32 5.37
C THR A 362 18.17 0.50 6.78
N ASP A 363 19.47 0.79 6.89
CA ASP A 363 20.05 1.16 8.18
C ASP A 363 19.42 2.43 8.73
N GLY A 364 18.88 2.37 9.94
CA GLY A 364 18.26 3.48 10.64
C GLY A 364 16.81 3.79 10.19
N ASP A 365 16.23 4.74 10.87
CA ASP A 365 14.82 5.16 10.73
C ASP A 365 14.56 5.91 9.41
N SER A 366 13.63 5.40 8.61
CA SER A 366 13.22 5.96 7.32
C SER A 366 12.67 7.39 7.44
N ILE A 367 11.90 7.66 8.50
CA ILE A 367 11.33 8.99 8.75
C ILE A 367 12.42 10.01 9.08
N SER A 368 13.43 9.64 9.87
CA SER A 368 14.60 10.49 10.13
C SER A 368 15.39 10.81 8.87
N LYS A 369 15.54 9.84 7.95
CA LYS A 369 16.18 10.08 6.65
C LYS A 369 15.39 11.10 5.83
N ILE A 370 14.05 10.96 5.77
CA ILE A 370 13.20 11.92 5.08
C ILE A 370 13.39 13.32 5.65
N VAL A 371 13.37 13.47 6.98
CA VAL A 371 13.52 14.78 7.64
C VAL A 371 14.86 15.45 7.33
N ARG A 372 15.94 14.68 7.14
CA ARG A 372 17.25 15.22 6.73
C ARG A 372 17.25 15.86 5.34
N PHE A 373 16.39 15.40 4.42
CA PHE A 373 16.24 16.02 3.11
C PHE A 373 15.48 17.36 3.14
N LEU A 374 14.86 17.72 4.26
CA LEU A 374 14.12 18.99 4.41
C LEU A 374 15.00 20.17 4.79
N VAL A 375 16.27 19.92 5.03
CA VAL A 375 17.25 20.94 5.47
C VAL A 375 18.27 21.25 4.41
#